data_5e82bdd6d53b1ad4da5f6290cc2b1501
#
_entry.id   5e82bdd6d53b1ad4da5f6290cc2b1501
#
_cell.length_a   1.000
_cell.length_b   1.000
_cell.length_c   1.000
_cell.angle_alpha   90.00
_cell.angle_beta   90.00
_cell.angle_gamma   90.00
#
_symmetry.space_group_name_H-M   'P 1'
#
loop_
_entity.id
_entity.type
_entity.pdbx_description
1 polymer ?
#
loop_
_entity_poly.entity_id
_entity_poly.type
_entity_poly.pdbx_seq_one_letter_code
_entity_poly.pdbx_strand_id
1 'polypeptide(L)'
;EINLDGTGKAEIQTGIGFFDHMLTLLAFHSEMDIKMICHGDLEVDSHHSVEDMGIALGKTILEALGDKKGITRYGHFTIPMDEALVTCNLDISGRSFLVFNVDIPKVNLGNYESEMTEEFFSSLKRGIVDTYDVLIYKDGAYIGKKAMFGNGFPFDKFEHGERRLGTQM
;
A
#
# COMPACT_ATOMS: atom_id res chain seq x y z
N GLU A 1 -11.15 -12.41 5.26
CA GLU A 1 -12.01 -11.69 6.22
C GLU A 1 -11.23 -10.51 6.80
N ILE A 2 -11.92 -9.38 7.02
CA ILE A 2 -11.33 -8.20 7.65
C ILE A 2 -12.32 -7.56 8.63
N ASN A 3 -11.79 -7.02 9.72
CA ASN A 3 -12.50 -6.10 10.60
C ASN A 3 -11.67 -4.80 10.68
N LEU A 4 -12.21 -3.71 10.15
CA LEU A 4 -11.52 -2.41 10.11
C LEU A 4 -11.40 -1.77 11.50
N ASP A 5 -12.37 -2.05 12.40
CA ASP A 5 -12.38 -1.60 13.79
C ASP A 5 -11.93 -2.73 14.74
N GLY A 6 -10.80 -3.37 14.37
CA GLY A 6 -10.26 -4.54 15.06
C GLY A 6 -9.31 -4.18 16.21
N THR A 7 -8.40 -5.11 16.50
CA THR A 7 -7.39 -5.01 17.56
C THR A 7 -5.99 -5.42 17.08
N GLY A 8 -5.81 -5.55 15.75
CA GLY A 8 -4.55 -5.94 15.12
C GLY A 8 -4.29 -7.44 15.09
N LYS A 9 -5.35 -8.27 15.16
CA LYS A 9 -5.19 -9.73 15.07
C LYS A 9 -4.92 -10.16 13.65
N ALA A 10 -3.93 -11.03 13.47
CA ALA A 10 -3.54 -11.58 12.19
C ALA A 10 -3.64 -13.10 12.19
N GLU A 11 -4.34 -13.65 11.19
CA GLU A 11 -4.32 -15.07 10.82
C GLU A 11 -3.94 -15.15 9.35
N ILE A 12 -2.63 -15.18 9.07
CA ILE A 12 -2.08 -15.05 7.71
C ILE A 12 -1.35 -16.33 7.34
N GLN A 13 -1.71 -16.95 6.21
CA GLN A 13 -1.11 -18.16 5.67
C GLN A 13 -1.15 -18.13 4.14
N THR A 14 -0.12 -17.57 3.51
CA THR A 14 -0.01 -17.53 2.04
C THR A 14 1.00 -18.54 1.50
N GLY A 15 1.82 -19.11 2.38
CA GLY A 15 2.96 -19.97 1.98
C GLY A 15 4.19 -19.17 1.54
N ILE A 16 4.14 -17.84 1.58
CA ILE A 16 5.23 -16.93 1.23
C ILE A 16 5.65 -16.20 2.51
N GLY A 17 6.71 -16.70 3.17
CA GLY A 17 7.06 -16.31 4.54
C GLY A 17 7.28 -14.81 4.74
N PHE A 18 7.97 -14.14 3.82
CA PHE A 18 8.17 -12.69 3.91
C PHE A 18 6.84 -11.93 3.74
N PHE A 19 5.98 -12.36 2.83
CA PHE A 19 4.69 -11.76 2.59
C PHE A 19 3.74 -11.94 3.80
N ASP A 20 3.72 -13.15 4.39
CA ASP A 20 2.99 -13.42 5.64
C ASP A 20 3.41 -12.47 6.76
N HIS A 21 4.73 -12.26 6.91
CA HIS A 21 5.27 -11.32 7.88
C HIS A 21 4.80 -9.88 7.62
N MET A 22 4.88 -9.41 6.38
CA MET A 22 4.46 -8.04 6.03
C MET A 22 2.96 -7.81 6.21
N LEU A 23 2.12 -8.77 5.87
CA LEU A 23 0.67 -8.69 6.11
C LEU A 23 0.32 -8.75 7.59
N THR A 24 1.09 -9.50 8.39
CA THR A 24 0.96 -9.52 9.85
C THR A 24 1.30 -8.16 10.45
N LEU A 25 2.37 -7.50 9.97
CA LEU A 25 2.70 -6.14 10.38
C LEU A 25 1.61 -5.14 9.95
N LEU A 26 1.04 -5.31 8.76
CA LEU A 26 -0.08 -4.48 8.31
C LEU A 26 -1.26 -4.59 9.29
N ALA A 27 -1.68 -5.80 9.64
CA ALA A 27 -2.75 -6.00 10.61
C ALA A 27 -2.43 -5.33 11.96
N PHE A 28 -1.24 -5.58 12.49
CA PHE A 28 -0.81 -5.08 13.79
C PHE A 28 -0.78 -3.54 13.85
N HIS A 29 -0.15 -2.89 12.86
CA HIS A 29 0.03 -1.43 12.88
C HIS A 29 -1.21 -0.64 12.46
N SER A 30 -2.11 -1.26 11.68
CA SER A 30 -3.40 -0.64 11.32
C SER A 30 -4.50 -0.90 12.35
N GLU A 31 -4.24 -1.75 13.35
CA GLU A 31 -5.25 -2.26 14.30
C GLU A 31 -6.42 -3.01 13.64
N MET A 32 -6.33 -3.31 12.34
CA MET A 32 -7.32 -4.14 11.65
C MET A 32 -7.14 -5.61 12.04
N ASP A 33 -8.23 -6.35 12.25
CA ASP A 33 -8.13 -7.81 12.31
C ASP A 33 -8.18 -8.36 10.88
N ILE A 34 -7.18 -9.16 10.49
CA ILE A 34 -7.05 -9.70 9.13
C ILE A 34 -6.91 -11.22 9.20
N LYS A 35 -7.83 -11.93 8.53
CA LYS A 35 -7.69 -13.35 8.24
C LYS A 35 -7.54 -13.57 6.75
N MET A 36 -6.40 -14.14 6.35
CA MET A 36 -6.02 -14.28 4.95
C MET A 36 -5.30 -15.62 4.75
N ILE A 37 -5.91 -16.51 3.97
CA ILE A 37 -5.39 -17.84 3.67
C ILE A 37 -5.37 -18.00 2.15
N CYS A 38 -4.22 -18.39 1.60
CA CYS A 38 -4.04 -18.66 0.19
C CYS A 38 -3.41 -20.04 -0.02
N HIS A 39 -3.89 -20.77 -1.00
CA HIS A 39 -3.29 -21.99 -1.51
C HIS A 39 -3.04 -21.81 -3.01
N GLY A 40 -1.97 -21.11 -3.34
CA GLY A 40 -1.58 -20.81 -4.73
C GLY A 40 -0.60 -21.84 -5.29
N ASP A 41 -0.26 -21.63 -6.54
CA ASP A 41 0.65 -22.46 -7.36
C ASP A 41 2.13 -22.06 -7.15
N LEU A 42 2.59 -22.05 -5.89
CA LEU A 42 3.93 -21.60 -5.49
C LEU A 42 5.07 -22.43 -6.09
N GLU A 43 4.78 -23.58 -6.68
CA GLU A 43 5.71 -24.37 -7.48
C GLU A 43 6.05 -23.69 -8.82
N VAL A 44 5.26 -22.73 -9.27
CA VAL A 44 5.53 -21.90 -10.45
C VAL A 44 6.34 -20.67 -10.03
N ASP A 45 5.70 -19.78 -9.28
CA ASP A 45 6.29 -18.58 -8.65
C ASP A 45 5.35 -18.00 -7.59
N SER A 46 5.71 -16.84 -7.03
CA SER A 46 4.87 -16.13 -6.05
C SER A 46 3.85 -15.18 -6.67
N HIS A 47 3.94 -14.90 -7.98
CA HIS A 47 3.23 -13.80 -8.65
C HIS A 47 1.70 -13.94 -8.51
N HIS A 48 1.14 -15.06 -8.96
CA HIS A 48 -0.32 -15.27 -8.94
C HIS A 48 -0.88 -15.14 -7.52
N SER A 49 -0.18 -15.72 -6.54
CA SER A 49 -0.61 -15.66 -5.14
C SER A 49 -0.61 -14.22 -4.60
N VAL A 50 0.44 -13.45 -4.87
CA VAL A 50 0.56 -12.05 -4.41
C VAL A 50 -0.48 -11.16 -5.08
N GLU A 51 -0.68 -11.34 -6.40
CA GLU A 51 -1.69 -10.60 -7.17
C GLU A 51 -3.11 -10.87 -6.64
N ASP A 52 -3.50 -12.13 -6.54
CA ASP A 52 -4.83 -12.53 -6.09
C ASP A 52 -5.12 -12.08 -4.67
N MET A 53 -4.13 -12.15 -3.78
CA MET A 53 -4.24 -11.69 -2.41
C MET A 53 -4.39 -10.18 -2.33
N GLY A 54 -3.67 -9.41 -3.17
CA GLY A 54 -3.85 -7.97 -3.30
C GLY A 54 -5.27 -7.61 -3.72
N ILE A 55 -5.79 -8.25 -4.78
CA ILE A 55 -7.16 -8.04 -5.26
C ILE A 55 -8.20 -8.42 -4.19
N ALA A 56 -8.02 -9.57 -3.54
CA ALA A 56 -8.94 -10.05 -2.51
C ALA A 56 -8.98 -9.10 -1.30
N LEU A 57 -7.82 -8.67 -0.82
CA LEU A 57 -7.71 -7.70 0.27
C LEU A 57 -8.41 -6.38 -0.09
N GLY A 58 -8.14 -5.87 -1.29
CA GLY A 58 -8.75 -4.63 -1.76
C GLY A 58 -10.27 -4.70 -1.81
N LYS A 59 -10.83 -5.76 -2.37
CA LYS A 59 -12.29 -5.99 -2.41
C LYS A 59 -12.88 -6.09 -1.02
N THR A 60 -12.23 -6.83 -0.13
CA THR A 60 -12.73 -7.03 1.24
C THR A 60 -12.70 -5.73 2.05
N ILE A 61 -11.67 -4.89 1.87
CA ILE A 61 -11.63 -3.53 2.47
C ILE A 61 -12.79 -2.68 1.92
N LEU A 62 -13.01 -2.69 0.61
CA LEU A 62 -14.10 -1.92 -0.02
C LEU A 62 -15.48 -2.36 0.50
N GLU A 63 -15.69 -3.66 0.63
CA GLU A 63 -16.92 -4.21 1.21
C GLU A 63 -17.09 -3.79 2.67
N ALA A 64 -16.04 -3.83 3.48
CA ALA A 64 -16.06 -3.42 4.87
C ALA A 64 -16.30 -1.91 5.06
N LEU A 65 -15.83 -1.07 4.14
CA LEU A 65 -16.08 0.38 4.13
C LEU A 65 -17.53 0.74 3.79
N GLY A 66 -18.26 -0.13 3.14
CA GLY A 66 -19.66 0.07 2.77
C GLY A 66 -19.88 1.36 1.95
N ASP A 67 -20.78 2.23 2.39
CA ASP A 67 -21.11 3.49 1.73
C ASP A 67 -20.13 4.64 2.04
N LYS A 68 -19.06 4.36 2.76
CA LYS A 68 -17.99 5.29 3.16
C LYS A 68 -18.46 6.51 3.97
N LYS A 69 -19.65 6.46 4.55
CA LYS A 69 -20.13 7.55 5.41
C LYS A 69 -19.47 7.50 6.78
N GLY A 70 -19.04 8.67 7.26
CA GLY A 70 -18.45 8.82 8.59
C GLY A 70 -16.98 8.39 8.70
N ILE A 71 -16.33 7.97 7.61
CA ILE A 71 -14.93 7.64 7.60
C ILE A 71 -14.03 8.88 7.50
N THR A 72 -12.80 8.77 7.98
CA THR A 72 -11.73 9.72 7.66
C THR A 72 -11.20 9.39 6.27
N ARG A 73 -11.52 10.24 5.29
CA ARG A 73 -11.21 10.01 3.88
C ARG A 73 -9.72 10.02 3.58
N TYR A 74 -8.96 10.91 4.24
CA TYR A 74 -7.55 11.13 3.95
C TYR A 74 -6.67 10.62 5.08
N GLY A 75 -5.59 9.94 4.72
CA GLY A 75 -4.55 9.51 5.65
C GLY A 75 -3.16 9.73 5.06
N HIS A 76 -2.19 10.06 5.91
CA HIS A 76 -0.79 10.10 5.50
C HIS A 76 0.10 9.70 6.66
N PHE A 77 1.19 9.02 6.34
CA PHE A 77 2.20 8.63 7.32
C PHE A 77 3.58 8.66 6.68
N THR A 78 4.56 9.07 7.45
CA THR A 78 5.97 9.00 7.08
C THR A 78 6.73 8.30 8.19
N ILE A 79 7.32 7.15 7.89
CA ILE A 79 7.99 6.29 8.87
C ILE A 79 9.45 6.11 8.47
N PRO A 80 10.40 6.47 9.34
CA PRO A 80 11.80 6.12 9.18
C PRO A 80 12.08 4.71 9.71
N MET A 81 12.99 4.00 9.07
CA MET A 81 13.59 2.77 9.56
C MET A 81 15.01 2.68 9.02
N ASP A 82 15.99 2.82 9.90
CA ASP A 82 17.41 2.92 9.54
C ASP A 82 17.65 4.01 8.47
N GLU A 83 18.23 3.65 7.34
CA GLU A 83 18.45 4.56 6.20
C GLU A 83 17.21 4.77 5.32
N ALA A 84 16.14 3.99 5.52
CA ALA A 84 14.92 4.08 4.74
C ALA A 84 13.93 5.08 5.33
N LEU A 85 13.27 5.84 4.45
CA LEU A 85 12.15 6.70 4.80
C LEU A 85 10.99 6.43 3.84
N VAL A 86 9.88 5.93 4.38
CA VAL A 86 8.69 5.60 3.60
C VAL A 86 7.58 6.60 3.90
N THR A 87 7.00 7.17 2.85
CA THR A 87 5.80 8.01 2.96
C THR A 87 4.64 7.35 2.21
N CYS A 88 3.52 7.19 2.88
CA CYS A 88 2.27 6.71 2.30
C CYS A 88 1.20 7.80 2.44
N ASN A 89 0.52 8.13 1.33
CA ASN A 89 -0.63 9.02 1.31
C ASN A 89 -1.84 8.27 0.76
N LEU A 90 -2.98 8.43 1.42
CA LEU A 90 -4.21 7.72 1.13
C LEU A 90 -5.36 8.70 0.89
N ASP A 91 -6.13 8.48 -0.19
CA ASP A 91 -7.42 9.14 -0.44
C ASP A 91 -8.48 8.10 -0.81
N ILE A 92 -9.41 7.85 0.10
CA ILE A 92 -10.53 6.91 -0.09
C ILE A 92 -11.65 7.60 -0.90
N SER A 93 -11.36 7.90 -2.18
CA SER A 93 -12.20 8.72 -3.06
C SER A 93 -13.20 7.94 -3.92
N GLY A 94 -13.04 6.63 -4.03
CA GLY A 94 -13.79 5.79 -4.97
C GLY A 94 -13.25 5.81 -6.41
N ARG A 95 -12.05 6.34 -6.63
CA ARG A 95 -11.34 6.32 -7.91
C ARG A 95 -10.00 5.61 -7.77
N SER A 96 -9.81 4.56 -8.53
CA SER A 96 -8.60 3.74 -8.46
C SER A 96 -7.39 4.44 -9.09
N PHE A 97 -6.40 4.81 -8.28
CA PHE A 97 -5.14 5.39 -8.74
C PHE A 97 -4.00 4.96 -7.82
N LEU A 98 -2.83 4.66 -8.35
CA LEU A 98 -1.62 4.33 -7.60
C LEU A 98 -0.45 5.11 -8.14
N VAL A 99 0.29 5.75 -7.27
CA VAL A 99 1.65 6.23 -7.52
C VAL A 99 2.60 5.40 -6.66
N PHE A 100 3.44 4.62 -7.31
CA PHE A 100 4.44 3.78 -6.65
C PHE A 100 5.83 4.26 -7.06
N ASN A 101 6.42 5.13 -6.24
CA ASN A 101 7.74 5.71 -6.47
C ASN A 101 8.72 5.10 -5.46
N VAL A 102 9.13 3.86 -5.75
CA VAL A 102 10.00 3.08 -4.89
C VAL A 102 11.11 2.49 -5.72
N ASP A 103 12.36 2.70 -5.29
CA ASP A 103 13.51 2.00 -5.83
C ASP A 103 13.84 0.81 -4.92
N ILE A 104 13.19 -0.33 -5.17
CA ILE A 104 13.45 -1.58 -4.45
C ILE A 104 14.47 -2.38 -5.25
N PRO A 105 15.63 -2.73 -4.66
CA PRO A 105 16.57 -3.65 -5.30
C PRO A 105 15.89 -4.98 -5.63
N LYS A 106 16.10 -5.49 -6.83
CA LYS A 106 15.57 -6.79 -7.26
C LYS A 106 16.31 -7.92 -6.56
N VAL A 107 15.71 -8.45 -5.51
CA VAL A 107 16.25 -9.52 -4.68
C VAL A 107 15.15 -10.50 -4.27
N ASN A 108 15.55 -11.71 -3.94
CA ASN A 108 14.64 -12.72 -3.38
C ASN A 108 14.74 -12.71 -1.85
N LEU A 109 13.61 -12.58 -1.18
CA LEU A 109 13.46 -12.68 0.27
C LEU A 109 12.77 -14.02 0.60
N GLY A 110 13.56 -15.09 0.64
CA GLY A 110 13.02 -16.44 0.63
C GLY A 110 12.37 -16.76 -0.73
N ASN A 111 11.09 -17.12 -0.71
CA ASN A 111 10.27 -17.33 -1.90
C ASN A 111 9.42 -16.09 -2.30
N TYR A 112 9.80 -14.89 -1.84
CA TYR A 112 9.21 -13.63 -2.23
C TYR A 112 10.19 -12.82 -3.07
N GLU A 113 9.83 -12.50 -4.28
CA GLU A 113 10.57 -11.59 -5.15
C GLU A 113 10.18 -10.15 -4.82
N SER A 114 11.17 -9.29 -4.53
CA SER A 114 10.91 -7.92 -4.10
C SER A 114 10.11 -7.08 -5.11
N GLU A 115 10.16 -7.46 -6.40
CA GLU A 115 9.36 -6.86 -7.48
C GLU A 115 7.84 -7.06 -7.25
N MET A 116 7.45 -8.12 -6.55
CA MET A 116 6.05 -8.39 -6.21
C MET A 116 5.44 -7.34 -5.28
N THR A 117 6.26 -6.50 -4.66
CA THR A 117 5.77 -5.39 -3.82
C THR A 117 4.96 -4.39 -4.64
N GLU A 118 5.45 -4.00 -5.82
CA GLU A 118 4.69 -3.12 -6.73
C GLU A 118 3.43 -3.82 -7.24
N GLU A 119 3.54 -5.10 -7.60
CA GLU A 119 2.41 -5.90 -8.08
C GLU A 119 1.33 -6.03 -7.00
N PHE A 120 1.72 -6.25 -5.75
CA PHE A 120 0.77 -6.28 -4.64
C PHE A 120 -0.04 -4.98 -4.52
N PHE A 121 0.63 -3.82 -4.52
CA PHE A 121 -0.07 -2.52 -4.44
C PHE A 121 -0.91 -2.24 -5.68
N SER A 122 -0.45 -2.64 -6.87
CA SER A 122 -1.21 -2.55 -8.11
C SER A 122 -2.48 -3.40 -8.06
N SER A 123 -2.39 -4.58 -7.48
CA SER A 123 -3.49 -5.52 -7.33
C SER A 123 -4.46 -5.09 -6.23
N LEU A 124 -3.94 -4.62 -5.10
CA LEU A 124 -4.72 -4.01 -4.03
C LEU A 124 -5.57 -2.84 -4.58
N LYS A 125 -4.97 -1.96 -5.37
CA LYS A 125 -5.68 -0.87 -6.06
C LYS A 125 -6.78 -1.38 -6.98
N ARG A 126 -6.55 -2.49 -7.71
CA ARG A 126 -7.59 -3.11 -8.57
C ARG A 126 -8.77 -3.62 -7.75
N GLY A 127 -8.54 -4.11 -6.54
CA GLY A 127 -9.56 -4.54 -5.60
C GLY A 127 -10.30 -3.36 -4.95
N ILE A 128 -9.58 -2.32 -4.58
CA ILE A 128 -10.14 -1.09 -4.02
C ILE A 128 -10.24 -0.05 -5.15
N VAL A 129 -11.42 0.47 -5.39
CA VAL A 129 -11.61 1.61 -6.30
C VAL A 129 -11.30 2.90 -5.54
N ASP A 130 -10.03 3.04 -5.08
CA ASP A 130 -9.57 4.18 -4.29
C ASP A 130 -8.12 4.55 -4.62
N THR A 131 -7.68 5.76 -4.26
CA THR A 131 -6.37 6.30 -4.62
C THR A 131 -5.37 6.09 -3.50
N TYR A 132 -4.21 5.53 -3.83
CA TYR A 132 -3.05 5.44 -2.95
C TYR A 132 -1.85 6.12 -3.59
N ASP A 133 -1.14 6.92 -2.82
CA ASP A 133 0.19 7.39 -3.15
C ASP A 133 1.19 6.77 -2.18
N VAL A 134 2.08 5.93 -2.67
CA VAL A 134 3.22 5.45 -1.90
C VAL A 134 4.46 6.16 -2.44
N LEU A 135 5.04 7.01 -1.61
CA LEU A 135 6.25 7.75 -1.92
C LEU A 135 7.36 7.28 -0.99
N ILE A 136 8.43 6.76 -1.55
CA ILE A 136 9.59 6.31 -0.77
C ILE A 136 10.78 7.22 -1.06
N TYR A 137 11.42 7.66 0.02
CA TYR A 137 12.62 8.48 0.00
C TYR A 137 13.79 7.62 0.50
N LYS A 138 14.92 7.68 -0.19
CA LYS A 138 16.17 7.09 0.23
C LYS A 138 17.17 8.20 0.55
N ASP A 139 17.85 8.12 1.67
CA ASP A 139 18.85 9.10 2.12
C ASP A 139 18.34 10.55 2.19
N GLY A 140 17.05 10.74 2.48
CA GLY A 140 16.40 12.04 2.54
C GLY A 140 16.17 12.71 1.18
N ALA A 141 16.51 12.04 0.07
CA ALA A 141 16.25 12.52 -1.28
C ALA A 141 14.98 11.86 -1.86
N TYR A 142 14.12 12.68 -2.46
CA TYR A 142 12.99 12.22 -3.24
C TYR A 142 13.47 11.56 -4.54
N ILE A 143 13.20 10.27 -4.71
CA ILE A 143 13.63 9.51 -5.89
C ILE A 143 12.48 9.21 -6.87
N GLY A 144 11.39 9.95 -6.82
CA GLY A 144 10.23 9.69 -7.67
C GLY A 144 10.00 10.74 -8.76
N LYS A 145 9.51 10.30 -9.91
CA LYS A 145 8.98 11.15 -10.98
C LYS A 145 7.53 11.53 -10.68
N LYS A 146 7.25 12.79 -10.87
CA LYS A 146 5.98 13.52 -11.07
C LYS A 146 4.70 12.70 -10.95
N ALA A 147 4.04 12.79 -9.79
CA ALA A 147 2.66 12.34 -9.65
C ALA A 147 1.71 13.39 -10.24
N MET A 148 0.89 12.99 -11.21
CA MET A 148 -0.22 13.83 -11.67
C MET A 148 -1.49 13.37 -10.99
N PHE A 149 -2.03 14.18 -10.09
CA PHE A 149 -3.43 14.03 -9.69
C PHE A 149 -4.31 14.33 -10.91
N GLY A 150 -5.27 13.46 -11.19
CA GLY A 150 -6.22 13.66 -12.27
C GLY A 150 -6.86 15.05 -12.13
N ASN A 151 -6.76 15.85 -13.21
CA ASN A 151 -7.33 17.17 -13.37
C ASN A 151 -6.97 18.23 -12.32
N GLY A 152 -5.76 18.78 -12.40
CA GLY A 152 -5.56 20.18 -12.10
C GLY A 152 -4.67 20.59 -10.94
N PHE A 153 -3.91 19.69 -10.30
CA PHE A 153 -2.83 20.12 -9.42
C PHE A 153 -1.46 19.73 -10.02
N PRO A 154 -0.77 20.67 -10.64
CA PRO A 154 0.59 20.43 -11.12
C PRO A 154 1.55 20.44 -9.92
N PHE A 155 2.08 19.27 -9.54
CA PHE A 155 3.22 19.16 -8.62
C PHE A 155 4.56 19.51 -9.29
N ASP A 156 4.55 20.03 -10.49
CA ASP A 156 5.74 20.42 -11.25
C ASP A 156 6.41 21.73 -10.77
N LYS A 157 5.90 22.34 -9.71
CA LYS A 157 6.46 23.58 -9.12
C LYS A 157 7.22 23.37 -7.80
N PHE A 158 7.38 22.14 -7.34
CA PHE A 158 8.20 21.87 -6.16
C PHE A 158 9.62 21.52 -6.61
N GLU A 159 10.40 22.53 -6.91
CA GLU A 159 11.85 22.42 -6.98
C GLU A 159 12.39 22.12 -5.56
N HIS A 160 13.49 21.36 -5.52
CA HIS A 160 14.17 20.90 -4.32
C HIS A 160 14.06 21.85 -3.11
N GLY A 161 13.47 21.39 -2.04
CA GLY A 161 13.65 21.93 -0.69
C GLY A 161 12.58 22.87 -0.15
N GLU A 162 11.56 23.24 -0.88
CA GLU A 162 10.48 24.09 -0.32
C GLU A 162 9.31 23.27 0.20
N ARG A 163 9.27 23.12 1.54
CA ARG A 163 8.05 22.72 2.26
C ARG A 163 7.04 23.86 2.17
N ARG A 164 6.01 23.71 1.38
CA ARG A 164 4.77 24.48 1.61
C ARG A 164 3.71 23.54 2.17
N LEU A 165 3.53 23.64 3.46
CA LEU A 165 2.31 23.19 4.13
C LEU A 165 1.15 23.98 3.50
N GLY A 166 0.30 23.30 2.75
CA GLY A 166 -0.93 23.89 2.26
C GLY A 166 -1.81 24.27 3.44
N THR A 167 -2.00 25.56 3.64
CA THR A 167 -3.03 26.07 4.54
C THR A 167 -4.38 25.74 3.93
N GLN A 168 -5.13 24.90 4.60
CA GLN A 168 -6.54 24.71 4.30
C GLN A 168 -7.33 25.96 4.71
N MET A 169 -8.15 26.44 3.81
CA MET A 169 -9.41 27.08 4.14
C MET A 169 -10.55 26.16 3.75
#